data_b91e2aefd394e02ac1e87f016caa9b79
#
_entry.id   b91e2aefd394e02ac1e87f016caa9b79
#
_cell.length_a   1.000
_cell.length_b   1.000
_cell.length_c   1.000
_cell.angle_alpha   90.00
_cell.angle_beta   90.00
_cell.angle_gamma   90.00
#
_symmetry.space_group_name_H-M   'P 1'
#
loop_
_entity.id
_entity.type
_entity.pdbx_description
1 polymer ?
#
loop_
_entity_poly.entity_id
_entity_poly.type
_entity_poly.pdbx_seq_one_letter_code
_entity_poly.pdbx_strand_id
1 'polypeptide(L)'
;GKEKKLTTVKANVKTWQDTAVKTGNTYTYRVRAAYVISGKTTVYGGYSDKVSAKAEPGKATAKASAKIGPYNMVSWNKVSGAGGYRIYRKVKGQNWKCIKEVKSTVLSYKDSSVQGITTYAYAVRAYRTVGGKKILGGYKASSYIQSYPLKQKISKICKTSSGLKIYWSTQKKASGYQIYRKTKNSSWKKIKTISNGKTASFEDRTAKKGTTYYYAVRAGAKTSTGKTVYGSYTAKTAKR
;
A
#
# COMPACT_ATOMS: atom_id res chain seq x y z
N GLY A 1 18.32 35.36 -19.42
CA GLY A 1 19.27 35.60 -18.33
C GLY A 1 20.68 35.21 -18.73
N LYS A 2 21.69 35.83 -18.15
CA LYS A 2 23.08 35.47 -18.38
C LYS A 2 23.37 34.04 -17.91
N GLU A 3 24.13 33.27 -18.72
CA GLU A 3 24.56 31.93 -18.34
C GLU A 3 25.54 31.98 -17.15
N LYS A 4 25.40 31.05 -16.24
CA LYS A 4 26.25 30.93 -15.04
C LYS A 4 26.85 29.54 -14.99
N LYS A 5 28.17 29.46 -14.76
CA LYS A 5 28.84 28.20 -14.45
C LYS A 5 28.31 27.68 -13.12
N LEU A 6 27.78 26.47 -13.10
CA LEU A 6 27.23 25.82 -11.90
C LEU A 6 28.29 25.00 -11.15
N THR A 7 29.04 24.18 -11.90
CA THR A 7 30.05 23.29 -11.32
C THR A 7 31.08 22.86 -12.37
N THR A 8 32.13 22.20 -11.90
CA THR A 8 33.07 21.40 -12.70
C THR A 8 33.10 20.01 -12.10
N VAL A 9 32.97 18.98 -12.93
CA VAL A 9 32.99 17.56 -12.53
C VAL A 9 34.21 16.87 -13.13
N LYS A 10 34.67 15.74 -12.54
CA LYS A 10 35.77 14.94 -13.08
C LYS A 10 35.39 14.35 -14.45
N ALA A 11 36.38 14.06 -15.28
CA ALA A 11 36.16 13.57 -16.66
C ALA A 11 35.33 12.27 -16.75
N ASN A 12 35.38 11.41 -15.75
CA ASN A 12 34.62 10.15 -15.69
C ASN A 12 33.17 10.31 -15.17
N VAL A 13 32.76 11.52 -14.74
CA VAL A 13 31.41 11.80 -14.23
C VAL A 13 30.50 12.15 -15.41
N LYS A 14 29.55 11.25 -15.69
CA LYS A 14 28.60 11.40 -16.81
C LYS A 14 27.25 11.98 -16.42
N THR A 15 26.99 12.17 -15.11
CA THR A 15 25.72 12.68 -14.60
C THR A 15 25.98 13.66 -13.46
N TRP A 16 25.18 14.73 -13.42
CA TRP A 16 25.17 15.68 -12.34
C TRP A 16 23.74 16.14 -12.04
N GLN A 17 23.44 16.41 -10.78
CA GLN A 17 22.11 16.82 -10.35
C GLN A 17 22.15 18.26 -9.80
N ASP A 18 21.36 19.14 -10.41
CA ASP A 18 21.13 20.48 -9.87
C ASP A 18 20.08 20.41 -8.74
N THR A 19 20.51 20.60 -7.52
CA THR A 19 19.66 20.60 -6.33
C THR A 19 19.18 22.01 -5.93
N ALA A 20 19.68 23.07 -6.58
CA ALA A 20 19.31 24.45 -6.30
C ALA A 20 18.10 24.96 -7.10
N VAL A 21 17.50 24.10 -7.92
CA VAL A 21 16.37 24.46 -8.75
C VAL A 21 15.08 24.71 -7.95
N LYS A 22 14.30 25.71 -8.37
CA LYS A 22 12.96 25.99 -7.84
C LYS A 22 11.90 25.27 -8.67
N THR A 23 11.07 24.46 -8.03
CA THR A 23 9.97 23.75 -8.71
C THR A 23 9.11 24.68 -9.52
N GLY A 24 8.81 24.31 -10.76
CA GLY A 24 7.98 25.04 -11.69
C GLY A 24 8.75 25.90 -12.67
N ASN A 25 10.01 26.24 -12.39
CA ASN A 25 10.85 26.97 -13.31
C ASN A 25 11.44 26.05 -14.37
N THR A 26 11.60 26.57 -15.57
CA THR A 26 12.35 25.91 -16.64
C THR A 26 13.80 26.39 -16.61
N TYR A 27 14.71 25.46 -16.60
CA TYR A 27 16.16 25.69 -16.62
C TYR A 27 16.73 25.11 -17.91
N THR A 28 17.68 25.83 -18.50
CA THR A 28 18.39 25.41 -19.72
C THR A 28 19.85 25.16 -19.36
N TYR A 29 20.35 24.01 -19.72
CA TYR A 29 21.71 23.55 -19.41
C TYR A 29 22.47 23.25 -20.68
N ARG A 30 23.79 23.44 -20.60
CA ARG A 30 24.79 22.95 -21.57
C ARG A 30 26.08 22.61 -20.83
N VAL A 31 26.85 21.72 -21.38
CA VAL A 31 28.14 21.30 -20.84
C VAL A 31 29.24 21.53 -21.87
N ARG A 32 30.48 21.64 -21.39
CA ARG A 32 31.67 21.65 -22.26
C ARG A 32 32.79 20.88 -21.56
N ALA A 33 33.67 20.30 -22.34
CA ALA A 33 34.90 19.71 -21.84
C ALA A 33 35.86 20.81 -21.34
N ALA A 34 36.64 20.48 -20.32
CA ALA A 34 37.73 21.34 -19.85
C ALA A 34 39.00 20.50 -19.72
N TYR A 35 40.09 21.01 -20.18
CA TYR A 35 41.42 20.42 -20.07
C TYR A 35 42.38 21.39 -19.40
N VAL A 36 43.19 20.90 -18.47
CA VAL A 36 44.16 21.72 -17.74
C VAL A 36 45.55 21.50 -18.33
N ILE A 37 46.17 22.58 -18.86
CA ILE A 37 47.51 22.58 -19.40
C ILE A 37 48.48 23.05 -18.28
N SER A 38 49.53 22.28 -18.05
CA SER A 38 50.62 22.63 -17.09
C SER A 38 50.16 23.06 -15.71
N GLY A 39 49.05 22.46 -15.22
CA GLY A 39 48.53 22.70 -13.85
C GLY A 39 47.91 24.07 -13.58
N LYS A 40 47.94 25.00 -14.52
CA LYS A 40 47.48 26.41 -14.29
C LYS A 40 46.46 26.93 -15.31
N THR A 41 46.57 26.55 -16.55
CA THR A 41 45.70 27.08 -17.60
C THR A 41 44.62 26.07 -17.95
N THR A 42 43.35 26.46 -17.83
CA THR A 42 42.23 25.67 -18.28
C THR A 42 41.77 26.07 -19.67
N VAL A 43 41.79 25.11 -20.62
CA VAL A 43 41.29 25.27 -21.94
C VAL A 43 39.91 24.59 -22.04
N TYR A 44 38.99 25.21 -22.75
CA TYR A 44 37.62 24.74 -22.86
C TYR A 44 37.30 24.39 -24.32
N GLY A 45 36.67 23.26 -24.50
CA GLY A 45 36.05 22.86 -25.76
C GLY A 45 34.75 23.62 -26.05
N GLY A 46 34.17 23.37 -27.21
CA GLY A 46 32.84 23.87 -27.55
C GLY A 46 31.76 23.40 -26.58
N TYR A 47 30.66 24.14 -26.49
CA TYR A 47 29.51 23.76 -25.71
C TYR A 47 28.68 22.72 -26.45
N SER A 48 28.06 21.81 -25.69
CA SER A 48 26.97 20.95 -26.18
C SER A 48 25.76 21.79 -26.62
N ASP A 49 24.83 21.17 -27.34
CA ASP A 49 23.50 21.72 -27.55
C ASP A 49 22.82 22.03 -26.20
N LYS A 50 21.90 22.99 -26.25
CA LYS A 50 21.11 23.39 -25.07
C LYS A 50 19.98 22.39 -24.82
N VAL A 51 19.85 21.95 -23.59
CA VAL A 51 18.76 21.10 -23.13
C VAL A 51 17.99 21.83 -22.05
N SER A 52 16.66 21.89 -22.18
CA SER A 52 15.78 22.54 -21.21
C SER A 52 14.94 21.53 -20.45
N ALA A 53 14.81 21.73 -19.14
CA ALA A 53 13.97 20.92 -18.29
C ALA A 53 13.21 21.77 -17.27
N LYS A 54 11.95 21.44 -17.03
CA LYS A 54 11.14 22.06 -15.98
C LYS A 54 11.37 21.34 -14.67
N ALA A 55 11.73 22.09 -13.64
CA ALA A 55 11.99 21.52 -12.32
C ALA A 55 10.69 20.98 -11.69
N GLU A 56 10.75 19.73 -11.22
CA GLU A 56 9.67 19.04 -10.55
C GLU A 56 10.04 18.75 -9.08
N PRO A 57 9.05 18.49 -8.19
CA PRO A 57 9.34 17.97 -6.85
C PRO A 57 10.11 16.65 -6.95
N GLY A 58 10.94 16.40 -5.96
CA GLY A 58 11.71 15.16 -5.86
C GLY A 58 10.82 13.90 -5.84
N LYS A 59 11.45 12.76 -6.02
CA LYS A 59 10.80 11.44 -6.10
C LYS A 59 10.34 10.95 -4.73
N ALA A 60 9.06 10.61 -4.60
CA ALA A 60 8.55 9.91 -3.44
C ALA A 60 8.66 8.38 -3.64
N THR A 61 9.09 7.68 -2.58
CA THR A 61 9.19 6.20 -2.56
C THR A 61 8.15 5.64 -1.61
N ALA A 62 7.17 4.91 -2.16
CA ALA A 62 6.10 4.32 -1.39
C ALA A 62 6.47 2.93 -0.86
N LYS A 63 6.09 2.66 0.40
CA LYS A 63 6.05 1.33 1.01
C LYS A 63 4.61 1.03 1.40
N ALA A 64 4.20 -0.25 1.31
CA ALA A 64 2.85 -0.64 1.69
C ALA A 64 2.86 -1.96 2.46
N SER A 65 1.95 -2.10 3.42
CA SER A 65 1.73 -3.32 4.18
C SER A 65 0.24 -3.55 4.43
N ALA A 66 -0.22 -4.79 4.25
CA ALA A 66 -1.57 -5.19 4.61
C ALA A 66 -1.68 -5.37 6.14
N LYS A 67 -2.84 -5.04 6.69
CA LYS A 67 -3.14 -5.16 8.12
C LYS A 67 -4.46 -5.90 8.34
N ILE A 68 -4.53 -6.64 9.45
CA ILE A 68 -5.79 -7.25 9.90
C ILE A 68 -6.77 -6.14 10.27
N GLY A 69 -8.01 -6.24 9.83
CA GLY A 69 -9.02 -5.25 10.13
C GLY A 69 -9.61 -4.46 8.97
N PRO A 70 -9.69 -4.94 7.82
CA PRO A 70 -8.97 -4.97 6.56
C PRO A 70 -8.64 -3.57 6.05
N TYR A 71 -7.41 -3.20 6.15
CA TYR A 71 -6.87 -1.97 5.56
C TYR A 71 -5.42 -2.18 5.14
N ASN A 72 -4.95 -1.34 4.25
CA ASN A 72 -3.54 -1.27 3.92
C ASN A 72 -2.93 0.02 4.49
N MET A 73 -1.74 -0.09 5.08
CA MET A 73 -0.94 1.08 5.45
C MET A 73 0.03 1.40 4.33
N VAL A 74 0.04 2.66 3.93
CA VAL A 74 0.97 3.20 2.93
C VAL A 74 1.82 4.25 3.63
N SER A 75 3.13 4.22 3.44
CA SER A 75 4.07 5.23 3.94
C SER A 75 5.06 5.63 2.85
N TRP A 76 5.66 6.80 2.98
CA TRP A 76 6.63 7.32 2.02
C TRP A 76 7.64 8.25 2.69
N ASN A 77 8.75 8.51 1.99
CA ASN A 77 9.75 9.47 2.45
C ASN A 77 9.26 10.92 2.27
N LYS A 78 9.67 11.79 3.17
CA LYS A 78 9.51 13.24 3.00
C LYS A 78 10.24 13.69 1.74
N VAL A 79 9.59 14.56 0.96
CA VAL A 79 10.18 15.23 -0.21
C VAL A 79 10.32 16.71 0.11
N SER A 80 11.53 17.22 -0.01
CA SER A 80 11.84 18.63 0.27
C SER A 80 11.04 19.56 -0.63
N GLY A 81 10.49 20.64 -0.06
CA GLY A 81 9.69 21.61 -0.81
C GLY A 81 8.34 21.12 -1.32
N ALA A 82 7.89 19.93 -0.92
CA ALA A 82 6.55 19.45 -1.26
C ALA A 82 5.47 20.31 -0.58
N GLY A 83 4.42 20.70 -1.31
CA GLY A 83 3.21 21.31 -0.76
C GLY A 83 2.21 20.26 -0.26
N GLY A 84 2.33 19.02 -0.74
CA GLY A 84 1.51 17.88 -0.34
C GLY A 84 1.81 16.64 -1.17
N TYR A 85 0.98 15.61 -0.97
CA TYR A 85 1.14 14.33 -1.66
C TYR A 85 -0.19 13.84 -2.23
N ARG A 86 -0.14 13.23 -3.41
CA ARG A 86 -1.22 12.43 -4.00
C ARG A 86 -0.89 10.96 -3.88
N ILE A 87 -1.81 10.21 -3.28
CA ILE A 87 -1.72 8.77 -3.10
C ILE A 87 -2.51 8.09 -4.22
N TYR A 88 -1.84 7.19 -4.92
CA TYR A 88 -2.43 6.40 -5.99
C TYR A 88 -2.45 4.93 -5.59
N ARG A 89 -3.49 4.23 -6.01
CA ARG A 89 -3.65 2.78 -5.85
C ARG A 89 -3.99 2.15 -7.18
N LYS A 90 -3.48 0.96 -7.42
CA LYS A 90 -3.98 0.08 -8.47
C LYS A 90 -4.21 -1.34 -7.94
N VAL A 91 -5.23 -2.01 -8.43
CA VAL A 91 -5.37 -3.46 -8.35
C VAL A 91 -4.42 -4.07 -9.37
N LYS A 92 -3.84 -5.24 -9.08
CA LYS A 92 -2.97 -5.96 -10.04
C LYS A 92 -3.74 -6.17 -11.36
N GLY A 93 -3.13 -5.75 -12.48
CA GLY A 93 -3.75 -5.79 -13.81
C GLY A 93 -4.62 -4.57 -14.18
N GLN A 94 -4.76 -3.57 -13.28
CA GLN A 94 -5.53 -2.36 -13.55
C GLN A 94 -4.67 -1.09 -13.56
N ASN A 95 -5.23 0.02 -14.02
CA ASN A 95 -4.58 1.32 -14.05
C ASN A 95 -4.51 1.99 -12.67
N TRP A 96 -3.61 2.95 -12.52
CA TRP A 96 -3.48 3.79 -11.34
C TRP A 96 -4.70 4.70 -11.16
N LYS A 97 -5.25 4.75 -9.94
CA LYS A 97 -6.30 5.67 -9.53
C LYS A 97 -5.81 6.50 -8.34
N CYS A 98 -5.96 7.83 -8.42
CA CYS A 98 -5.73 8.70 -7.27
C CYS A 98 -6.83 8.46 -6.25
N ILE A 99 -6.46 8.11 -5.01
CA ILE A 99 -7.42 7.76 -3.95
C ILE A 99 -7.44 8.79 -2.80
N LYS A 100 -6.38 9.57 -2.66
CA LYS A 100 -6.30 10.60 -1.61
C LYS A 100 -5.26 11.66 -1.95
N GLU A 101 -5.52 12.87 -1.48
CA GLU A 101 -4.57 13.96 -1.41
C GLU A 101 -4.40 14.37 0.05
N VAL A 102 -3.16 14.64 0.48
CA VAL A 102 -2.82 14.99 1.86
C VAL A 102 -1.80 16.14 1.91
N LYS A 103 -1.72 16.83 3.06
CA LYS A 103 -0.74 17.91 3.32
C LYS A 103 0.69 17.35 3.37
N SER A 104 1.68 18.22 3.20
CA SER A 104 3.11 17.88 3.22
C SER A 104 3.64 17.30 4.53
N THR A 105 2.94 17.53 5.63
CA THR A 105 3.25 16.98 6.96
C THR A 105 2.85 15.51 7.13
N VAL A 106 1.98 15.00 6.26
CA VAL A 106 1.49 13.62 6.31
C VAL A 106 2.41 12.71 5.50
N LEU A 107 2.95 11.68 6.13
CA LEU A 107 3.87 10.71 5.51
C LEU A 107 3.35 9.26 5.55
N SER A 108 2.10 9.08 5.95
CA SER A 108 1.42 7.78 5.91
C SER A 108 -0.08 7.94 5.65
N TYR A 109 -0.69 6.88 5.13
CA TYR A 109 -2.12 6.85 4.83
C TYR A 109 -2.69 5.45 5.12
N LYS A 110 -3.81 5.40 5.83
CA LYS A 110 -4.59 4.20 6.07
C LYS A 110 -5.66 4.07 5.00
N ASP A 111 -5.46 3.14 4.06
CA ASP A 111 -6.46 2.82 3.05
C ASP A 111 -7.45 1.76 3.57
N SER A 112 -8.58 2.22 4.07
CA SER A 112 -9.66 1.36 4.58
C SER A 112 -10.68 0.98 3.50
N SER A 113 -10.50 1.44 2.25
CA SER A 113 -11.40 1.15 1.12
C SER A 113 -10.97 -0.08 0.30
N VAL A 114 -10.05 -0.88 0.84
CA VAL A 114 -9.58 -2.10 0.18
C VAL A 114 -10.64 -3.20 0.19
N GLN A 115 -10.73 -3.92 -0.90
CA GLN A 115 -11.48 -5.19 -0.96
C GLN A 115 -10.63 -6.31 -0.35
N GLY A 116 -11.27 -7.25 0.34
CA GLY A 116 -10.57 -8.41 0.90
C GLY A 116 -9.94 -9.29 -0.19
N ILE A 117 -8.81 -9.89 0.14
CA ILE A 117 -8.11 -10.87 -0.70
C ILE A 117 -7.83 -10.32 -2.11
N THR A 118 -7.47 -9.05 -2.17
CA THR A 118 -7.19 -8.34 -3.43
C THR A 118 -5.76 -7.81 -3.40
N THR A 119 -5.05 -7.95 -4.53
CA THR A 119 -3.65 -7.55 -4.65
C THR A 119 -3.55 -6.11 -5.16
N TYR A 120 -2.88 -5.27 -4.38
CA TYR A 120 -2.70 -3.84 -4.64
C TYR A 120 -1.23 -3.45 -4.75
N ALA A 121 -0.96 -2.39 -5.50
CA ALA A 121 0.25 -1.59 -5.37
C ALA A 121 -0.13 -0.13 -5.14
N TYR A 122 0.78 0.62 -4.50
CA TYR A 122 0.61 2.02 -4.17
C TYR A 122 1.74 2.85 -4.75
N ALA A 123 1.42 4.06 -5.20
CA ALA A 123 2.37 5.07 -5.57
C ALA A 123 2.01 6.37 -4.88
N VAL A 124 3.03 7.17 -4.55
CA VAL A 124 2.84 8.50 -3.97
C VAL A 124 3.63 9.49 -4.79
N ARG A 125 3.00 10.59 -5.18
CA ARG A 125 3.66 11.69 -5.88
C ARG A 125 3.59 12.95 -5.02
N ALA A 126 4.75 13.51 -4.71
CA ALA A 126 4.79 14.84 -4.13
C ALA A 126 4.27 15.86 -5.15
N TYR A 127 3.63 16.93 -4.69
CA TYR A 127 3.28 18.05 -5.55
C TYR A 127 3.69 19.38 -4.92
N ARG A 128 3.85 20.39 -5.76
CA ARG A 128 3.92 21.79 -5.40
C ARG A 128 2.99 22.60 -6.29
N THR A 129 2.27 23.55 -5.71
CA THR A 129 1.40 24.46 -6.47
C THR A 129 2.22 25.67 -6.91
N VAL A 130 2.22 25.96 -8.20
CA VAL A 130 2.86 27.12 -8.80
C VAL A 130 1.87 27.74 -9.80
N GLY A 131 1.55 29.03 -9.65
CA GLY A 131 0.55 29.69 -10.48
C GLY A 131 -0.80 28.96 -10.51
N GLY A 132 -1.29 28.48 -9.37
CA GLY A 132 -2.55 27.73 -9.23
C GLY A 132 -2.49 26.27 -9.77
N LYS A 133 -1.45 25.88 -10.47
CA LYS A 133 -1.30 24.53 -11.06
C LYS A 133 -0.43 23.63 -10.17
N LYS A 134 -0.85 22.37 -9.96
CA LYS A 134 -0.06 21.36 -9.23
C LYS A 134 0.94 20.71 -10.19
N ILE A 135 2.23 20.86 -9.84
CA ILE A 135 3.34 20.18 -10.51
C ILE A 135 3.65 18.94 -9.66
N LEU A 136 3.57 17.78 -10.30
CA LEU A 136 3.73 16.48 -9.66
C LEU A 136 5.16 15.97 -9.88
N GLY A 137 5.84 15.57 -8.80
CA GLY A 137 7.15 14.91 -8.86
C GLY A 137 7.09 13.46 -9.30
N GLY A 138 8.25 12.84 -9.45
CA GLY A 138 8.38 11.41 -9.74
C GLY A 138 7.96 10.52 -8.56
N TYR A 139 7.87 9.19 -8.80
CA TYR A 139 7.56 8.22 -7.76
C TYR A 139 8.31 6.88 -7.94
N LYS A 140 8.47 6.16 -6.83
CA LYS A 140 8.75 4.73 -6.83
C LYS A 140 7.59 4.02 -6.13
N ALA A 141 6.90 3.14 -6.87
CA ALA A 141 5.77 2.40 -6.33
C ALA A 141 6.21 1.36 -5.28
N SER A 142 5.29 0.98 -4.40
CA SER A 142 5.46 -0.17 -3.52
C SER A 142 5.51 -1.47 -4.31
N SER A 143 6.05 -2.53 -3.71
CA SER A 143 5.76 -3.89 -4.14
C SER A 143 4.26 -4.17 -4.04
N TYR A 144 3.80 -5.19 -4.78
CA TYR A 144 2.43 -5.67 -4.65
C TYR A 144 2.21 -6.33 -3.29
N ILE A 145 1.08 -6.01 -2.65
CA ILE A 145 0.64 -6.61 -1.40
C ILE A 145 -0.79 -7.13 -1.55
N GLN A 146 -1.11 -8.25 -0.91
CA GLN A 146 -2.46 -8.79 -0.85
C GLN A 146 -3.12 -8.35 0.46
N SER A 147 -4.30 -7.71 0.38
CA SER A 147 -5.11 -7.37 1.55
C SER A 147 -5.59 -8.63 2.27
N TYR A 148 -5.76 -8.52 3.60
CA TYR A 148 -6.35 -9.59 4.41
C TYR A 148 -7.81 -9.84 4.04
N PRO A 149 -8.36 -11.05 4.33
CA PRO A 149 -9.80 -11.29 4.26
C PRO A 149 -10.57 -10.26 5.09
N LEU A 150 -11.76 -9.90 4.62
CA LEU A 150 -12.65 -8.98 5.35
C LEU A 150 -13.07 -9.56 6.70
N LYS A 151 -13.53 -8.68 7.59
CA LYS A 151 -14.11 -9.08 8.86
C LYS A 151 -15.30 -10.01 8.63
N GLN A 152 -15.23 -11.23 9.15
CA GLN A 152 -16.27 -12.24 8.98
C GLN A 152 -17.34 -12.09 10.06
N LYS A 153 -18.61 -12.19 9.65
CA LYS A 153 -19.76 -12.20 10.54
C LYS A 153 -20.52 -13.52 10.38
N ILE A 154 -21.03 -14.03 11.49
CA ILE A 154 -22.00 -15.12 11.50
C ILE A 154 -23.38 -14.51 11.21
N SER A 155 -24.06 -14.97 10.17
CA SER A 155 -25.39 -14.50 9.80
C SER A 155 -26.45 -15.02 10.78
N LYS A 156 -26.47 -16.33 11.01
CA LYS A 156 -27.39 -16.96 11.98
C LYS A 156 -26.77 -18.21 12.62
N ILE A 157 -27.33 -18.61 13.76
CA ILE A 157 -27.07 -19.90 14.39
C ILE A 157 -28.44 -20.52 14.70
N CYS A 158 -28.66 -21.76 14.23
CA CYS A 158 -29.89 -22.50 14.46
C CYS A 158 -29.64 -23.72 15.31
N LYS A 159 -30.59 -24.08 16.21
CA LYS A 159 -30.62 -25.37 16.86
C LYS A 159 -30.98 -26.46 15.86
N THR A 160 -30.35 -27.60 15.98
CA THR A 160 -30.69 -28.83 15.24
C THR A 160 -30.93 -29.96 16.23
N SER A 161 -31.41 -31.10 15.78
CA SER A 161 -31.53 -32.29 16.61
C SER A 161 -30.18 -32.71 17.21
N SER A 162 -29.09 -32.54 16.46
CA SER A 162 -27.73 -32.99 16.81
C SER A 162 -26.83 -31.88 17.37
N GLY A 163 -27.12 -30.58 17.20
CA GLY A 163 -26.20 -29.55 17.61
C GLY A 163 -26.63 -28.11 17.41
N LEU A 164 -25.66 -27.26 17.08
CA LEU A 164 -25.86 -25.89 16.67
C LEU A 164 -25.27 -25.71 15.27
N LYS A 165 -26.07 -25.28 14.31
CA LYS A 165 -25.62 -25.01 12.94
C LYS A 165 -25.37 -23.52 12.73
N ILE A 166 -24.13 -23.18 12.42
CA ILE A 166 -23.60 -21.83 12.25
C ILE A 166 -23.55 -21.51 10.76
N TYR A 167 -24.06 -20.34 10.35
CA TYR A 167 -24.07 -19.88 8.96
C TYR A 167 -23.34 -18.55 8.81
N TRP A 168 -22.69 -18.36 7.66
CA TRP A 168 -21.99 -17.11 7.30
C TRP A 168 -22.02 -16.89 5.79
N SER A 169 -21.77 -15.68 5.34
CA SER A 169 -21.56 -15.37 3.91
C SER A 169 -20.15 -15.71 3.48
N THR A 170 -20.00 -16.35 2.32
CA THR A 170 -18.68 -16.63 1.75
C THR A 170 -17.98 -15.35 1.29
N GLN A 171 -16.66 -15.31 1.35
CA GLN A 171 -15.85 -14.24 0.79
C GLN A 171 -15.23 -14.70 -0.54
N LYS A 172 -15.32 -13.86 -1.56
CA LYS A 172 -14.70 -14.11 -2.87
C LYS A 172 -13.19 -14.36 -2.67
N LYS A 173 -12.67 -15.43 -3.26
CA LYS A 173 -11.27 -15.88 -3.15
C LYS A 173 -10.84 -16.38 -1.75
N ALA A 174 -11.75 -16.57 -0.80
CA ALA A 174 -11.40 -17.29 0.42
C ALA A 174 -10.93 -18.71 0.09
N SER A 175 -9.88 -19.17 0.76
CA SER A 175 -9.39 -20.56 0.65
C SER A 175 -10.08 -21.50 1.65
N GLY A 176 -10.73 -20.94 2.65
CA GLY A 176 -11.42 -21.70 3.69
C GLY A 176 -11.76 -20.86 4.90
N TYR A 177 -12.17 -21.54 5.99
CA TYR A 177 -12.64 -20.89 7.21
C TYR A 177 -12.11 -21.61 8.44
N GLN A 178 -11.94 -20.87 9.53
CA GLN A 178 -11.72 -21.42 10.85
C GLN A 178 -12.87 -21.02 11.76
N ILE A 179 -13.42 -22.02 12.45
CA ILE A 179 -14.52 -21.87 13.40
C ILE A 179 -13.96 -22.01 14.81
N TYR A 180 -14.32 -21.04 15.65
CA TYR A 180 -13.95 -20.96 17.04
C TYR A 180 -15.20 -20.96 17.92
N ARG A 181 -15.07 -21.52 19.11
CA ARG A 181 -16.10 -21.57 20.13
C ARG A 181 -15.51 -21.27 21.49
N LYS A 182 -16.29 -20.64 22.36
CA LYS A 182 -16.04 -20.53 23.81
C LYS A 182 -17.35 -20.49 24.57
N THR A 183 -17.30 -20.74 25.89
CA THR A 183 -18.34 -20.37 26.87
C THR A 183 -18.01 -19.00 27.48
N LYS A 184 -18.87 -18.48 28.38
CA LYS A 184 -18.66 -17.16 29.01
C LYS A 184 -17.29 -17.06 29.67
N ASN A 185 -16.89 -18.09 30.41
CA ASN A 185 -15.70 -18.11 31.27
C ASN A 185 -14.52 -18.93 30.67
N SER A 186 -14.54 -19.25 29.37
CA SER A 186 -13.46 -19.99 28.72
C SER A 186 -12.77 -19.19 27.60
N SER A 187 -11.56 -19.59 27.27
CA SER A 187 -10.83 -19.04 26.13
C SER A 187 -11.37 -19.57 24.81
N TRP A 188 -11.09 -18.84 23.71
CA TRP A 188 -11.45 -19.26 22.37
C TRP A 188 -10.72 -20.55 21.97
N LYS A 189 -11.46 -21.57 21.62
CA LYS A 189 -10.96 -22.85 21.11
C LYS A 189 -11.34 -22.98 19.63
N LYS A 190 -10.37 -23.25 18.76
CA LYS A 190 -10.64 -23.61 17.38
C LYS A 190 -11.25 -25.02 17.34
N ILE A 191 -12.46 -25.14 16.81
CA ILE A 191 -13.20 -26.40 16.75
C ILE A 191 -13.23 -27.00 15.34
N LYS A 192 -13.02 -26.21 14.29
CA LYS A 192 -12.96 -26.71 12.91
C LYS A 192 -12.10 -25.82 12.03
N THR A 193 -11.37 -26.45 11.11
CA THR A 193 -10.80 -25.82 9.93
C THR A 193 -11.48 -26.41 8.70
N ILE A 194 -11.93 -25.55 7.79
CA ILE A 194 -12.58 -25.91 6.53
C ILE A 194 -11.68 -25.40 5.39
N SER A 195 -11.22 -26.28 4.52
CA SER A 195 -10.33 -25.97 3.41
C SER A 195 -11.07 -25.56 2.13
N ASN A 196 -12.40 -25.46 2.17
CA ASN A 196 -13.21 -25.03 1.03
C ASN A 196 -13.77 -23.63 1.28
N GLY A 197 -13.33 -22.66 0.48
CA GLY A 197 -13.78 -21.26 0.55
C GLY A 197 -15.23 -21.00 0.11
N LYS A 198 -15.90 -22.01 -0.47
CA LYS A 198 -17.33 -21.94 -0.85
C LYS A 198 -18.27 -22.43 0.27
N THR A 199 -17.72 -22.97 1.36
CA THR A 199 -18.53 -23.46 2.50
C THR A 199 -19.12 -22.28 3.27
N ALA A 200 -20.42 -22.30 3.50
CA ALA A 200 -21.20 -21.24 4.15
C ALA A 200 -21.82 -21.65 5.49
N SER A 201 -21.60 -22.90 5.95
CA SER A 201 -22.13 -23.38 7.23
C SER A 201 -21.27 -24.48 7.85
N PHE A 202 -21.44 -24.67 9.15
CA PHE A 202 -20.85 -25.76 9.92
C PHE A 202 -21.79 -26.14 11.07
N GLU A 203 -21.95 -27.43 11.33
CA GLU A 203 -22.73 -27.93 12.45
C GLU A 203 -21.81 -28.40 13.58
N ASP A 204 -21.93 -27.76 14.73
CA ASP A 204 -21.24 -28.17 15.96
C ASP A 204 -22.10 -29.17 16.71
N ARG A 205 -21.84 -30.44 16.49
CA ARG A 205 -22.52 -31.56 17.17
C ARG A 205 -22.01 -31.82 18.59
N THR A 206 -20.91 -31.15 18.99
CA THR A 206 -20.31 -31.29 20.31
C THR A 206 -20.84 -30.27 21.34
N ALA A 207 -21.75 -29.38 20.91
CA ALA A 207 -22.38 -28.43 21.80
C ALA A 207 -23.33 -29.15 22.75
N LYS A 208 -23.22 -28.91 24.06
CA LYS A 208 -24.06 -29.55 25.12
C LYS A 208 -25.38 -28.81 25.27
N LYS A 209 -26.49 -29.57 25.48
CA LYS A 209 -27.82 -29.00 25.79
C LYS A 209 -27.74 -28.06 27.01
N GLY A 210 -28.54 -27.01 27.04
CA GLY A 210 -28.57 -26.03 28.11
C GLY A 210 -27.42 -25.04 28.17
N THR A 211 -26.33 -25.25 27.40
CA THR A 211 -25.10 -24.42 27.45
C THR A 211 -25.15 -23.30 26.45
N THR A 212 -24.76 -22.11 26.89
CA THR A 212 -24.58 -20.92 26.02
C THR A 212 -23.15 -20.84 25.48
N TYR A 213 -23.00 -20.74 24.19
CA TYR A 213 -21.75 -20.64 23.47
C TYR A 213 -21.62 -19.35 22.70
N TYR A 214 -20.39 -18.87 22.59
CA TYR A 214 -19.95 -17.81 21.69
C TYR A 214 -19.23 -18.47 20.52
N TYR A 215 -19.65 -18.16 19.31
CA TYR A 215 -19.02 -18.65 18.09
C TYR A 215 -18.37 -17.51 17.33
N ALA A 216 -17.26 -17.81 16.67
CA ALA A 216 -16.59 -16.92 15.74
C ALA A 216 -16.14 -17.70 14.50
N VAL A 217 -16.25 -17.08 13.34
CA VAL A 217 -15.76 -17.62 12.07
C VAL A 217 -14.81 -16.61 11.47
N ARG A 218 -13.66 -17.03 11.00
CA ARG A 218 -12.75 -16.17 10.23
C ARG A 218 -12.40 -16.78 8.88
N ALA A 219 -12.41 -15.98 7.85
CA ALA A 219 -12.00 -16.39 6.51
C ALA A 219 -10.49 -16.46 6.42
N GLY A 220 -9.98 -17.45 5.70
CA GLY A 220 -8.58 -17.61 5.33
C GLY A 220 -8.34 -17.36 3.85
N ALA A 221 -7.16 -16.89 3.50
CA ALA A 221 -6.71 -16.74 2.12
C ALA A 221 -5.25 -17.15 2.00
N LYS A 222 -4.90 -17.85 0.91
CA LYS A 222 -3.51 -18.15 0.59
C LYS A 222 -2.82 -16.92 0.00
N THR A 223 -1.62 -16.63 0.49
CA THR A 223 -0.71 -15.65 -0.11
C THR A 223 -0.02 -16.23 -1.33
N SER A 224 0.70 -15.41 -2.10
CA SER A 224 1.54 -15.86 -3.21
C SER A 224 2.66 -16.83 -2.79
N THR A 225 3.04 -16.82 -1.51
CA THR A 225 4.03 -17.75 -0.93
C THR A 225 3.40 -19.02 -0.38
N GLY A 226 2.09 -19.26 -0.60
CA GLY A 226 1.37 -20.45 -0.11
C GLY A 226 0.91 -20.37 1.36
N LYS A 227 1.41 -19.39 2.15
CA LYS A 227 1.00 -19.19 3.55
C LYS A 227 -0.46 -18.77 3.63
N THR A 228 -1.21 -19.32 4.59
CA THR A 228 -2.59 -18.89 4.85
C THR A 228 -2.62 -17.74 5.87
N VAL A 229 -3.26 -16.64 5.50
CA VAL A 229 -3.55 -15.51 6.37
C VAL A 229 -5.05 -15.46 6.68
N TYR A 230 -5.40 -15.01 7.89
CA TYR A 230 -6.77 -14.99 8.34
C TYR A 230 -7.24 -13.57 8.66
N GLY A 231 -8.50 -13.27 8.29
CA GLY A 231 -9.16 -12.02 8.62
C GLY A 231 -9.63 -11.96 10.08
N SER A 232 -10.20 -10.82 10.45
CA SER A 232 -10.87 -10.63 11.73
C SER A 232 -12.29 -11.20 11.73
N TYR A 233 -12.94 -11.23 12.91
CA TYR A 233 -14.29 -11.76 13.07
C TYR A 233 -15.13 -10.92 14.02
N THR A 234 -16.45 -11.18 14.01
CA THR A 234 -17.38 -10.78 15.06
C THR A 234 -18.01 -12.04 15.64
N ALA A 235 -18.03 -12.13 16.95
CA ALA A 235 -18.67 -13.25 17.64
C ALA A 235 -20.20 -13.14 17.60
N LYS A 236 -20.88 -14.29 17.66
CA LYS A 236 -22.33 -14.42 17.86
C LYS A 236 -22.62 -15.50 18.91
N THR A 237 -23.62 -15.25 19.73
CA THR A 237 -23.99 -16.14 20.85
C THR A 237 -25.17 -16.99 20.47
N ALA A 238 -25.19 -18.23 20.97
CA ALA A 238 -26.35 -19.12 20.91
C ALA A 238 -26.35 -20.09 22.10
N LYS A 239 -27.54 -20.42 22.61
CA LYS A 239 -27.77 -21.47 23.59
C LYS A 239 -28.32 -22.71 22.85
N ARG A 240 -27.73 -23.88 23.14
CA ARG A 240 -28.25 -25.14 22.65
C ARG A 240 -29.41 -25.64 23.46
#